data_f184bf61a3057a8080439ab7d8089c62
#
_entry.id   f184bf61a3057a8080439ab7d8089c62
#
_cell.length_a   1.000
_cell.length_b   1.000
_cell.length_c   1.000
_cell.angle_alpha   90.00
_cell.angle_beta   90.00
_cell.angle_gamma   90.00
#
_symmetry.space_group_name_H-M   'P 1'
#
loop_
_entity.id
_entity.type
_entity.pdbx_description
1 polymer ?
#
loop_
_entity_poly.entity_id
_entity_poly.type
_entity_poly.pdbx_seq_one_letter_code
_entity_poly.pdbx_strand_id
1 'polypeptide(L)'
;MTTTKNTAHWTLEAIAQAGVKNIVFSPGSRNAPLIISAEALGAFEMMVLGDERSAAFHALGRSQVTEAPVAICCTSGSALANYYPAVLEAY
;
A
#
# COMPACT_ATOMS: atom_id res chain seq x y z
N MET A 1 18.19 -3.74 19.09
CA MET A 1 16.94 -4.00 19.44
C MET A 1 16.41 -4.99 18.57
N THR A 2 15.77 -5.73 19.10
CA THR A 2 15.25 -6.63 18.39
C THR A 2 14.34 -6.06 17.51
N THR A 3 14.36 -6.45 16.46
CA THR A 3 13.37 -6.20 15.72
C THR A 3 12.29 -6.79 16.16
N THR A 4 11.48 -6.03 16.50
CA THR A 4 10.37 -6.56 16.95
C THR A 4 9.44 -6.62 15.86
N LYS A 5 8.68 -7.62 15.84
CA LYS A 5 7.56 -7.70 15.01
C LYS A 5 6.52 -6.84 15.63
N ASN A 6 6.38 -5.66 15.11
CA ASN A 6 5.38 -4.74 15.59
C ASN A 6 4.13 -4.86 14.71
N THR A 7 3.15 -4.03 14.99
CA THR A 7 1.87 -4.08 14.28
C THR A 7 2.04 -3.91 12.77
N ALA A 8 2.95 -3.03 12.36
CA ALA A 8 3.18 -2.80 10.93
C ALA A 8 3.69 -4.07 10.26
N HIS A 9 4.63 -4.74 10.91
CA HIS A 9 5.21 -5.96 10.35
C HIS A 9 4.15 -7.06 10.23
N TRP A 10 3.37 -7.25 11.29
CA TRP A 10 2.34 -8.29 11.28
C TRP A 10 1.25 -8.00 10.27
N THR A 11 0.88 -6.75 10.11
CA THR A 11 -0.11 -6.36 9.12
C THR A 11 0.37 -6.73 7.72
N LEU A 12 1.62 -6.44 7.42
CA LEU A 12 2.15 -6.73 6.09
C LEU A 12 2.34 -8.22 5.86
N GLU A 13 2.69 -8.96 6.91
CA GLU A 13 2.74 -10.42 6.77
C GLU A 13 1.37 -10.99 6.42
N ALA A 14 0.34 -10.49 7.06
CA ALA A 14 -1.03 -10.94 6.78
C ALA A 14 -1.43 -10.62 5.34
N ILE A 15 -1.08 -9.42 4.88
CA ILE A 15 -1.38 -9.01 3.50
C ILE A 15 -0.64 -9.90 2.51
N ALA A 16 0.61 -10.20 2.78
CA ALA A 16 1.40 -11.06 1.91
C ALA A 16 0.81 -12.48 1.87
N GLN A 17 0.39 -12.98 3.03
CA GLN A 17 -0.21 -14.31 3.10
C GLN A 17 -1.55 -14.38 2.39
N ALA A 18 -2.23 -13.26 2.29
CA ALA A 18 -3.49 -13.20 1.55
C ALA A 18 -3.28 -13.19 0.03
N GLY A 19 -2.03 -13.14 -0.42
CA GLY A 19 -1.74 -13.22 -1.85
C GLY A 19 -1.50 -11.89 -2.52
N VAL A 20 -1.45 -10.79 -1.75
CA VAL A 20 -1.18 -9.48 -2.33
C VAL A 20 0.32 -9.35 -2.58
N LYS A 21 0.70 -9.01 -3.80
CA LYS A 21 2.11 -8.91 -4.16
C LYS A 21 2.54 -7.50 -4.50
N ASN A 22 1.60 -6.60 -4.72
CA ASN A 22 1.91 -5.24 -5.11
C ASN A 22 1.32 -4.25 -4.13
N ILE A 23 2.10 -3.26 -3.73
CA ILE A 23 1.63 -2.19 -2.85
C ILE A 23 2.05 -0.85 -3.44
N VAL A 24 1.10 0.08 -3.50
CA VAL A 24 1.39 1.45 -3.90
C VAL A 24 1.29 2.31 -2.65
N PHE A 25 2.38 2.98 -2.31
CA PHE A 25 2.44 3.84 -1.14
C PHE A 25 2.43 5.30 -1.54
N SER A 26 1.67 6.10 -0.81
CA SER A 26 1.81 7.56 -0.86
C SER A 26 2.45 7.96 0.47
N PRO A 27 3.73 8.33 0.46
CA PRO A 27 4.52 8.38 1.69
C PRO A 27 4.19 9.57 2.57
N GLY A 28 4.48 9.41 3.84
CA GLY A 28 4.40 10.42 4.87
C GLY A 28 4.98 9.86 6.14
N SER A 29 5.10 10.68 7.18
CA SER A 29 5.75 10.20 8.39
C SER A 29 4.96 9.10 9.08
N ARG A 30 3.65 9.11 8.94
CA ARG A 30 2.83 8.15 9.67
C ARG A 30 2.85 6.76 9.09
N ASN A 31 3.11 6.61 7.80
CA ASN A 31 3.17 5.28 7.21
C ASN A 31 4.60 4.84 6.92
N ALA A 32 5.59 5.61 7.36
CA ALA A 32 6.98 5.19 7.19
C ALA A 32 7.27 3.82 7.78
N PRO A 33 6.76 3.46 8.96
CA PRO A 33 6.99 2.12 9.48
C PRO A 33 6.47 1.02 8.57
N LEU A 34 5.37 1.26 7.86
CA LEU A 34 4.84 0.27 6.94
C LEU A 34 5.75 0.11 5.72
N ILE A 35 6.28 1.21 5.22
CA ILE A 35 7.19 1.17 4.07
C ILE A 35 8.47 0.41 4.45
N ILE A 36 9.02 0.71 5.62
CA ILE A 36 10.23 0.07 6.09
C ILE A 36 10.01 -1.43 6.28
N SER A 37 8.89 -1.79 6.88
CA SER A 37 8.58 -3.20 7.11
C SER A 37 8.33 -3.95 5.80
N ALA A 38 7.68 -3.31 4.84
CA ALA A 38 7.43 -3.93 3.55
C ALA A 38 8.74 -4.19 2.82
N GLU A 39 9.66 -3.23 2.92
CA GLU A 39 10.96 -3.41 2.30
C GLU A 39 11.73 -4.54 2.94
N ALA A 40 11.69 -4.61 4.26
CA ALA A 40 12.40 -5.65 5.00
C ALA A 40 11.85 -7.05 4.71
N LEU A 41 10.54 -7.16 4.51
CA LEU A 41 9.95 -8.44 4.21
C LEU A 41 10.33 -8.95 2.82
N GLY A 42 10.52 -8.06 1.89
CA GLY A 42 10.91 -8.44 0.53
C GLY A 42 9.86 -9.21 -0.24
N ALA A 43 8.60 -9.19 0.21
CA ALA A 43 7.54 -9.97 -0.39
C ALA A 43 6.71 -9.19 -1.40
N PHE A 44 6.96 -7.90 -1.54
CA PHE A 44 6.11 -7.04 -2.35
C PHE A 44 6.89 -6.31 -3.42
N GLU A 45 6.22 -6.08 -4.55
CA GLU A 45 6.66 -5.08 -5.49
C GLU A 45 6.07 -3.78 -4.99
N MET A 46 6.90 -2.80 -4.72
CA MET A 46 6.48 -1.56 -4.11
C MET A 46 6.63 -0.42 -5.09
N MET A 47 5.66 0.47 -5.09
CA MET A 47 5.75 1.71 -5.84
C MET A 47 5.39 2.86 -4.91
N VAL A 48 6.14 3.94 -5.02
CA VAL A 48 5.91 5.12 -4.18
C VAL A 48 5.49 6.26 -5.08
N LEU A 49 4.30 6.78 -4.85
CA LEU A 49 3.78 7.91 -5.62
C LEU A 49 3.27 8.95 -4.64
N GLY A 50 3.74 10.18 -4.80
CA GLY A 50 3.45 11.23 -3.83
C GLY A 50 1.99 11.68 -3.82
N ASP A 51 1.32 11.64 -4.98
CA ASP A 51 -0.05 12.09 -5.05
C ASP A 51 -1.01 10.93 -4.84
N GLU A 52 -1.85 11.01 -3.82
CA GLU A 52 -2.74 9.91 -3.45
C GLU A 52 -3.73 9.57 -4.55
N ARG A 53 -4.27 10.56 -5.23
CA ARG A 53 -5.23 10.28 -6.29
C ARG A 53 -4.57 9.52 -7.43
N SER A 54 -3.41 9.96 -7.84
CA SER A 54 -2.65 9.29 -8.88
C SER A 54 -2.25 7.89 -8.44
N ALA A 55 -1.84 7.75 -7.18
CA ALA A 55 -1.46 6.45 -6.63
C ALA A 55 -2.62 5.46 -6.70
N ALA A 56 -3.81 5.90 -6.34
CA ALA A 56 -4.98 5.02 -6.34
C ALA A 56 -5.36 4.60 -7.75
N PHE A 57 -5.31 5.53 -8.72
CA PHE A 57 -5.59 5.17 -10.10
C PHE A 57 -4.52 4.28 -10.69
N HIS A 58 -3.25 4.49 -10.30
CA HIS A 58 -2.18 3.60 -10.74
C HIS A 58 -2.43 2.18 -10.21
N ALA A 59 -2.81 2.07 -8.94
CA ALA A 59 -3.09 0.78 -8.35
C ALA A 59 -4.28 0.10 -9.04
N LEU A 60 -5.30 0.85 -9.38
CA LEU A 60 -6.45 0.31 -10.09
C LEU A 60 -6.05 -0.27 -11.43
N GLY A 61 -5.27 0.49 -12.21
CA GLY A 61 -4.79 0.00 -13.50
C GLY A 61 -3.93 -1.23 -13.36
N ARG A 62 -3.07 -1.26 -12.36
CA ARG A 62 -2.22 -2.42 -12.11
C ARG A 62 -3.05 -3.64 -11.76
N SER A 63 -4.08 -3.46 -10.92
CA SER A 63 -4.98 -4.54 -10.53
C SER A 63 -5.72 -5.09 -11.74
N GLN A 64 -6.15 -4.23 -12.64
CA GLN A 64 -6.86 -4.66 -13.84
C GLN A 64 -5.96 -5.46 -14.78
N VAL A 65 -4.72 -5.03 -14.92
CA VAL A 65 -3.79 -5.71 -15.82
C VAL A 65 -3.35 -7.05 -15.24
N THR A 66 -3.06 -7.11 -13.95
CA THR A 66 -2.57 -8.33 -13.34
C THR A 66 -3.69 -9.25 -12.90
N GLU A 67 -4.93 -8.75 -12.86
CA GLU A 67 -6.09 -9.49 -12.35
C GLU A 67 -5.84 -9.98 -10.92
N ALA A 68 -5.17 -9.15 -10.13
CA ALA A 68 -4.82 -9.48 -8.76
C ALA A 68 -5.02 -8.24 -7.89
N PRO A 69 -5.26 -8.43 -6.60
CA PRO A 69 -5.44 -7.27 -5.72
C PRO A 69 -4.14 -6.50 -5.55
N VAL A 70 -4.26 -5.19 -5.43
CA VAL A 70 -3.13 -4.31 -5.17
C VAL A 70 -3.49 -3.51 -3.93
N ALA A 71 -2.59 -3.48 -2.96
CA ALA A 71 -2.81 -2.71 -1.74
C ALA A 71 -2.40 -1.25 -1.97
N ILE A 72 -3.12 -0.34 -1.37
CA ILE A 72 -2.75 1.07 -1.39
C ILE A 72 -2.64 1.55 0.04
N CYS A 73 -1.69 2.43 0.29
CA CYS A 73 -1.44 2.92 1.63
C CYS A 73 -1.11 4.40 1.59
N CYS A 74 -1.82 5.18 2.37
CA CYS A 74 -1.56 6.61 2.48
C CYS A 74 -1.37 6.98 3.95
N THR A 75 -1.29 8.28 4.23
CA THR A 75 -1.16 8.76 5.60
C THR A 75 -2.52 9.22 6.11
N SER A 76 -2.51 10.13 7.07
CA SER A 76 -3.73 10.59 7.73
C SER A 76 -4.32 11.81 7.04
N GLY A 77 -5.36 12.34 7.59
CA GLY A 77 -5.99 13.55 7.09
C GLY A 77 -6.79 13.31 5.83
N SER A 78 -6.76 14.27 4.92
CA SER A 78 -7.52 14.19 3.69
C SER A 78 -6.90 13.22 2.68
N ALA A 79 -5.74 12.64 3.00
CA ALA A 79 -5.08 11.72 2.08
C ALA A 79 -6.00 10.58 1.66
N LEU A 80 -6.70 9.99 2.60
CA LEU A 80 -7.61 8.89 2.30
C LEU A 80 -8.73 9.32 1.38
N ALA A 81 -9.24 10.54 1.55
CA ALA A 81 -10.34 11.01 0.71
C ALA A 81 -9.94 11.11 -0.76
N ASN A 82 -8.66 11.28 -1.05
CA ASN A 82 -8.19 11.36 -2.41
C ASN A 82 -8.19 10.01 -3.13
N TYR A 83 -8.41 8.92 -2.41
CA TYR A 83 -8.57 7.60 -3.02
C TYR A 83 -9.98 7.39 -3.56
N TYR A 84 -10.93 8.20 -3.13
CA TYR A 84 -12.33 7.96 -3.42
C TYR A 84 -12.66 7.84 -4.91
N PRO A 85 -12.15 8.74 -5.78
CA PRO A 85 -12.45 8.60 -7.21
C PRO A 85 -12.06 7.24 -7.79
N ALA A 86 -10.86 6.75 -7.42
CA ALA A 86 -10.42 5.46 -7.93
C ALA A 86 -11.22 4.30 -7.34
N VAL A 87 -11.61 4.42 -6.08
CA VAL A 87 -12.43 3.40 -5.44
C VAL A 87 -13.79 3.28 -6.13
N LEU A 88 -14.38 4.42 -6.50
CA LEU A 88 -15.63 4.40 -7.24
C LEU A 88 -15.46 3.71 -8.59
N GLU A 89 -14.37 3.97 -9.28
CA GLU A 89 -14.13 3.33 -10.57
C GLU A 89 -13.87 1.84 -10.43
N ALA A 90 -13.27 1.44 -9.32
CA ALA A 90 -12.98 0.03 -9.09
C ALA A 90 -14.23 -0.78 -8.79
N TYR A 91 -15.21 -0.12 -8.23
CA TYR A 91 -16.45 -0.80 -7.85
C TYR A 91 -17.25 -1.21 -9.05
#